data_6756acbe1f089467fa1751638c0cd2fd
#
_entry.id   6756acbe1f089467fa1751638c0cd2fd
#
_cell.length_a   1.000
_cell.length_b   1.000
_cell.length_c   1.000
_cell.angle_alpha   90.00
_cell.angle_beta   90.00
_cell.angle_gamma   90.00
#
_symmetry.space_group_name_H-M   'P 1'
#
loop_
_entity.id
_entity.type
_entity.pdbx_description
1 polymer ?
#
loop_
_entity_poly.entity_id
_entity_poly.type
_entity_poly.pdbx_seq_one_letter_code
_entity_poly.pdbx_strand_id
1 'polypeptide(L)'
;LKLEGRLKRPEYVAVVTGIYRRLLDERRLPTAEESRALEQAFSRSGFTDGYWLGKKGKAMFGTRPENVPEPKALFAAARETYENGKENRKIPVNLRLTVRRGEPVRLSGACAVPGGVTIVMATGDMPEEARNRAVTEEELRQRLTKTGGTVFAADQIEIELDEGLM
;
A
#
# COMPACT_ATOMS: atom_id res chain seq x y z
N LEU A 1 -7.49 1.07 -18.55
CA LEU A 1 -8.52 0.60 -17.63
C LEU A 1 -9.03 1.77 -16.81
N LYS A 2 -10.34 1.95 -16.69
CA LYS A 2 -10.98 2.97 -15.87
C LYS A 2 -11.89 2.28 -14.86
N LEU A 3 -11.68 2.57 -13.58
CA LEU A 3 -12.51 2.08 -12.49
C LEU A 3 -13.33 3.26 -11.92
N GLU A 4 -14.62 3.06 -11.76
CA GLU A 4 -15.54 4.06 -11.22
C GLU A 4 -15.98 3.67 -9.81
N GLY A 5 -15.48 4.42 -8.80
CA GLY A 5 -15.77 4.17 -7.39
C GLY A 5 -16.79 5.13 -6.77
N ARG A 6 -17.21 6.19 -7.46
CA ARG A 6 -18.15 7.19 -6.93
C ARG A 6 -19.47 6.54 -6.52
N LEU A 7 -19.93 6.83 -5.32
CA LEU A 7 -21.14 6.25 -4.73
C LEU A 7 -21.11 4.71 -4.59
N LYS A 8 -19.94 4.11 -4.64
CA LYS A 8 -19.73 2.68 -4.40
C LYS A 8 -19.12 2.47 -3.03
N ARG A 9 -19.35 1.28 -2.48
CA ARG A 9 -18.73 0.88 -1.21
C ARG A 9 -17.23 0.69 -1.37
N PRO A 10 -16.43 0.97 -0.32
CA PRO A 10 -14.98 0.72 -0.35
C PRO A 10 -14.62 -0.73 -0.72
N GLU A 11 -15.41 -1.70 -0.25
CA GLU A 11 -15.21 -3.12 -0.54
C GLU A 11 -15.26 -3.42 -2.05
N TYR A 12 -16.19 -2.79 -2.77
CA TYR A 12 -16.24 -2.89 -4.22
C TYR A 12 -14.93 -2.42 -4.85
N VAL A 13 -14.46 -1.24 -4.43
CA VAL A 13 -13.21 -0.66 -4.97
C VAL A 13 -12.03 -1.57 -4.68
N ALA A 14 -11.95 -2.10 -3.45
CA ALA A 14 -10.87 -3.00 -3.04
C ALA A 14 -10.86 -4.31 -3.87
N VAL A 15 -12.00 -4.98 -4.00
CA VAL A 15 -12.12 -6.22 -4.79
C VAL A 15 -11.73 -5.99 -6.25
N VAL A 16 -12.33 -4.99 -6.89
CA VAL A 16 -12.12 -4.75 -8.32
C VAL A 16 -10.69 -4.32 -8.59
N THR A 17 -10.17 -3.37 -7.81
CA THR A 17 -8.80 -2.89 -7.99
C THR A 17 -7.79 -4.00 -7.72
N GLY A 18 -7.98 -4.78 -6.66
CA GLY A 18 -7.09 -5.88 -6.29
C GLY A 18 -7.01 -6.96 -7.37
N ILE A 19 -8.16 -7.37 -7.92
CA ILE A 19 -8.19 -8.37 -8.99
C ILE A 19 -7.52 -7.83 -10.24
N TYR A 20 -7.93 -6.66 -10.74
CA TYR A 20 -7.32 -6.10 -11.95
C TYR A 20 -5.83 -5.80 -11.80
N ARG A 21 -5.37 -5.42 -10.59
CA ARG A 21 -3.95 -5.22 -10.34
C ARG A 21 -3.16 -6.52 -10.52
N ARG A 22 -3.63 -7.63 -9.94
CA ARG A 22 -3.02 -8.95 -10.15
C ARG A 22 -3.00 -9.38 -11.61
N LEU A 23 -4.13 -9.23 -12.31
CA LEU A 23 -4.21 -9.59 -13.74
C LEU A 23 -3.22 -8.82 -14.60
N LEU A 24 -3.00 -7.54 -14.30
CA LEU A 24 -2.04 -6.71 -15.02
C LEU A 24 -0.59 -7.07 -14.67
N ASP A 25 -0.30 -7.34 -13.41
CA ASP A 25 1.05 -7.70 -12.95
C ASP A 25 1.46 -9.09 -13.50
N GLU A 26 0.55 -10.05 -13.47
CA GLU A 26 0.76 -11.42 -13.92
C GLU A 26 0.51 -11.61 -15.44
N ARG A 27 -0.01 -10.59 -16.11
CA ARG A 27 -0.34 -10.58 -17.55
C ARG A 27 -1.17 -11.79 -17.96
N ARG A 28 -2.20 -12.11 -17.22
CA ARG A 28 -3.11 -13.24 -17.43
C ARG A 28 -4.58 -12.82 -17.47
N LEU A 29 -5.42 -13.72 -17.92
CA LEU A 29 -6.88 -13.61 -17.82
C LEU A 29 -7.36 -13.97 -16.39
N PRO A 30 -8.57 -13.51 -16.02
CA PRO A 30 -9.14 -13.85 -14.72
C PRO A 30 -9.48 -15.35 -14.63
N THR A 31 -9.32 -15.90 -13.45
CA THR A 31 -9.84 -17.24 -13.14
C THR A 31 -11.35 -17.21 -13.05
N ALA A 32 -11.99 -18.39 -13.04
CA ALA A 32 -13.43 -18.49 -12.84
C ALA A 32 -13.88 -17.94 -11.47
N GLU A 33 -13.04 -18.05 -10.45
CA GLU A 33 -13.28 -17.50 -9.12
C GLU A 33 -13.18 -15.97 -9.11
N GLU A 34 -12.13 -15.41 -9.72
CA GLU A 34 -11.97 -13.96 -9.86
C GLU A 34 -13.08 -13.33 -10.68
N SER A 35 -13.52 -13.99 -11.76
CA SER A 35 -14.66 -13.55 -12.56
C SER A 35 -15.94 -13.50 -11.75
N ARG A 36 -16.20 -14.53 -10.93
CA ARG A 36 -17.34 -14.55 -10.00
C ARG A 36 -17.23 -13.46 -8.94
N ALA A 37 -16.06 -13.23 -8.38
CA ALA A 37 -15.85 -12.17 -7.40
C ALA A 37 -16.09 -10.77 -7.99
N LEU A 38 -15.63 -10.52 -9.22
CA LEU A 38 -15.91 -9.26 -9.93
C LEU A 38 -17.42 -9.08 -10.17
N GLU A 39 -18.12 -10.14 -10.57
CA GLU A 39 -19.56 -10.10 -10.77
C GLU A 39 -20.30 -9.84 -9.45
N GLN A 40 -19.97 -10.55 -8.38
CA GLN A 40 -20.59 -10.40 -7.08
C GLN A 40 -20.31 -9.02 -6.43
N ALA A 41 -19.13 -8.45 -6.67
CA ALA A 41 -18.78 -7.16 -6.09
C ALA A 41 -19.59 -6.00 -6.66
N PHE A 42 -19.94 -6.05 -7.94
CA PHE A 42 -20.57 -4.92 -8.62
C PHE A 42 -21.87 -5.24 -9.30
N SER A 43 -21.92 -6.33 -10.03
CA SER A 43 -23.03 -6.58 -10.94
C SER A 43 -24.22 -7.17 -10.23
N ARG A 44 -25.31 -6.45 -10.25
CA ARG A 44 -26.60 -6.97 -9.81
C ARG A 44 -27.36 -7.69 -10.93
N SER A 45 -26.81 -7.69 -12.14
CA SER A 45 -27.44 -8.21 -13.34
C SER A 45 -26.48 -8.97 -14.28
N GLY A 46 -25.27 -9.31 -13.79
CA GLY A 46 -24.21 -9.87 -14.61
C GLY A 46 -23.51 -8.82 -15.48
N PHE A 47 -22.49 -9.25 -16.19
CA PHE A 47 -21.80 -8.41 -17.17
C PHE A 47 -22.63 -8.30 -18.46
N THR A 48 -22.49 -7.17 -19.16
CA THR A 48 -23.10 -6.97 -20.47
C THR A 48 -22.04 -6.53 -21.47
N ASP A 49 -22.16 -7.05 -22.68
CA ASP A 49 -21.38 -6.63 -23.83
C ASP A 49 -22.15 -5.63 -24.73
N GLY A 50 -23.33 -5.22 -24.28
CA GLY A 50 -24.25 -4.40 -25.04
C GLY A 50 -23.64 -3.12 -25.59
N TYR A 51 -22.86 -2.42 -24.77
CA TYR A 51 -22.17 -1.21 -25.20
C TYR A 51 -21.06 -1.50 -26.21
N TRP A 52 -20.29 -2.56 -26.00
CA TRP A 52 -19.20 -2.98 -26.89
C TRP A 52 -19.72 -3.41 -28.26
N LEU A 53 -20.83 -4.12 -28.29
CA LEU A 53 -21.49 -4.59 -29.52
C LEU A 53 -22.42 -3.54 -30.15
N GLY A 54 -22.47 -2.32 -29.63
CA GLY A 54 -23.32 -1.26 -30.19
C GLY A 54 -24.82 -1.52 -30.06
N LYS A 55 -25.25 -2.38 -29.12
CA LYS A 55 -26.68 -2.62 -28.86
C LYS A 55 -27.35 -1.33 -28.38
N LYS A 56 -28.56 -1.07 -28.78
CA LYS A 56 -29.32 0.15 -28.41
C LYS A 56 -30.53 -0.19 -27.54
N GLY A 57 -30.97 0.80 -26.74
CA GLY A 57 -32.16 0.67 -25.90
C GLY A 57 -32.00 -0.34 -24.77
N LYS A 58 -33.05 -1.05 -24.41
CA LYS A 58 -33.07 -2.03 -23.31
C LYS A 58 -32.05 -3.14 -23.43
N ALA A 59 -31.63 -3.49 -24.65
CA ALA A 59 -30.62 -4.52 -24.90
C ALA A 59 -29.21 -4.14 -24.46
N MET A 60 -28.93 -2.87 -24.11
CA MET A 60 -27.68 -2.42 -23.52
C MET A 60 -27.54 -2.78 -22.04
N PHE A 61 -28.66 -2.97 -21.37
CA PHE A 61 -28.70 -3.15 -19.91
C PHE A 61 -29.00 -4.61 -19.58
N GLY A 62 -28.31 -5.14 -18.58
CA GLY A 62 -28.69 -6.43 -18.00
C GLY A 62 -30.00 -6.32 -17.21
N THR A 63 -30.70 -7.42 -17.06
CA THR A 63 -31.87 -7.52 -16.19
C THR A 63 -31.44 -7.71 -14.74
N ARG A 64 -31.96 -6.89 -13.85
CA ARG A 64 -31.66 -7.00 -12.41
C ARG A 64 -32.51 -8.07 -11.75
N PRO A 65 -31.94 -9.15 -11.18
CA PRO A 65 -32.68 -10.07 -10.35
C PRO A 65 -33.17 -9.37 -9.07
N GLU A 66 -34.38 -9.68 -8.61
CA GLU A 66 -35.00 -8.99 -7.47
C GLU A 66 -34.28 -9.23 -6.15
N ASN A 67 -33.63 -10.38 -5.94
CA ASN A 67 -32.99 -10.75 -4.68
C ASN A 67 -31.58 -11.33 -4.91
N VAL A 68 -30.59 -10.45 -5.07
CA VAL A 68 -29.18 -10.88 -5.07
C VAL A 68 -28.63 -10.75 -3.65
N PRO A 69 -28.26 -11.86 -2.99
CA PRO A 69 -27.68 -11.78 -1.65
C PRO A 69 -26.35 -11.02 -1.66
N GLU A 70 -26.11 -10.25 -0.61
CA GLU A 70 -24.85 -9.54 -0.44
C GLU A 70 -23.70 -10.54 -0.25
N PRO A 71 -22.56 -10.41 -0.94
CA PRO A 71 -21.42 -11.29 -0.81
C PRO A 71 -20.61 -10.97 0.47
N LYS A 72 -21.17 -11.28 1.64
CA LYS A 72 -20.63 -10.90 2.96
C LYS A 72 -19.19 -11.35 3.18
N ALA A 73 -18.86 -12.60 2.81
CA ALA A 73 -17.51 -13.14 2.97
C ALA A 73 -16.48 -12.41 2.07
N LEU A 74 -16.83 -12.16 0.82
CA LEU A 74 -15.99 -11.41 -0.12
C LEU A 74 -15.72 -9.99 0.41
N PHE A 75 -16.75 -9.32 0.91
CA PHE A 75 -16.62 -7.96 1.43
C PHE A 75 -15.88 -7.91 2.78
N ALA A 76 -16.01 -8.92 3.63
CA ALA A 76 -15.22 -9.03 4.84
C ALA A 76 -13.72 -9.17 4.54
N ALA A 77 -13.36 -10.07 3.61
CA ALA A 77 -11.99 -10.21 3.16
C ALA A 77 -11.44 -8.91 2.51
N ALA A 78 -12.28 -8.22 1.74
CA ALA A 78 -11.89 -6.95 1.14
C ALA A 78 -11.60 -5.87 2.18
N ARG A 79 -12.38 -5.78 3.28
CA ARG A 79 -12.12 -4.83 4.36
C ARG A 79 -10.78 -5.04 5.04
N GLU A 80 -10.39 -6.29 5.24
CA GLU A 80 -9.09 -6.60 5.85
C GLU A 80 -7.92 -6.00 5.08
N THR A 81 -8.03 -5.80 3.76
CA THR A 81 -6.96 -5.26 2.94
C THR A 81 -6.69 -3.77 3.17
N TYR A 82 -7.68 -3.01 3.61
CA TYR A 82 -7.52 -1.57 3.84
C TYR A 82 -7.72 -1.13 5.30
N GLU A 83 -8.49 -1.86 6.11
CA GLU A 83 -8.70 -1.52 7.52
C GLU A 83 -7.51 -1.94 8.39
N ASN A 84 -6.96 -3.12 8.17
CA ASN A 84 -5.88 -3.67 9.00
C ASN A 84 -4.47 -3.32 8.50
N GLY A 85 -4.34 -2.69 7.34
CA GLY A 85 -3.05 -2.30 6.75
C GLY A 85 -2.09 -3.46 6.44
N LYS A 86 -2.53 -4.73 6.60
CA LYS A 86 -1.68 -5.92 6.44
C LYS A 86 -1.21 -6.15 5.01
N GLU A 87 -2.01 -5.78 4.03
CA GLU A 87 -1.68 -5.93 2.61
C GLU A 87 -1.23 -4.61 1.94
N ASN A 88 -1.06 -3.54 2.72
CA ASN A 88 -0.51 -2.31 2.16
C ASN A 88 0.93 -2.55 1.72
N ARG A 89 1.15 -2.55 0.41
CA ARG A 89 2.48 -2.68 -0.17
C ARG A 89 3.33 -1.49 0.27
N LYS A 90 4.22 -1.73 1.20
CA LYS A 90 5.16 -0.72 1.68
C LYS A 90 6.28 -0.53 0.67
N ILE A 91 6.73 0.71 0.53
CA ILE A 91 7.91 1.06 -0.26
C ILE A 91 9.14 0.86 0.64
N PRO A 92 10.05 -0.06 0.29
CA PRO A 92 11.27 -0.25 1.07
C PRO A 92 12.17 0.98 0.98
N VAL A 93 12.68 1.43 2.13
CA VAL A 93 13.59 2.57 2.23
C VAL A 93 14.83 2.12 2.99
N ASN A 94 15.98 2.28 2.37
CA ASN A 94 17.27 2.11 3.02
C ASN A 94 17.60 3.37 3.79
N LEU A 95 17.94 3.22 5.07
CA LEU A 95 18.22 4.32 5.98
C LEU A 95 19.67 4.29 6.40
N ARG A 96 20.32 5.46 6.42
CA ARG A 96 21.65 5.64 7.03
C ARG A 96 21.58 6.79 8.03
N LEU A 97 21.89 6.50 9.29
CA LEU A 97 21.97 7.47 10.38
C LEU A 97 23.43 7.65 10.78
N THR A 98 23.87 8.90 10.87
CA THR A 98 25.21 9.27 11.34
C THR A 98 25.05 10.16 12.56
N VAL A 99 25.62 9.74 13.69
CA VAL A 99 25.64 10.45 14.97
C VAL A 99 27.10 10.55 15.43
N ARG A 100 27.71 11.69 15.18
CA ARG A 100 29.14 11.92 15.49
C ARG A 100 29.31 13.10 16.44
N ARG A 101 30.30 13.00 17.28
CA ARG A 101 30.64 14.08 18.19
C ARG A 101 31.06 15.33 17.42
N GLY A 102 30.44 16.47 17.79
CA GLY A 102 30.75 17.75 17.16
C GLY A 102 30.17 17.93 15.74
N GLU A 103 29.34 17.02 15.25
CA GLU A 103 28.62 17.15 13.99
C GLU A 103 27.11 17.04 14.22
N PRO A 104 26.27 17.76 13.44
CA PRO A 104 24.83 17.56 13.48
C PRO A 104 24.45 16.13 13.08
N VAL A 105 23.45 15.57 13.74
CA VAL A 105 22.89 14.27 13.36
C VAL A 105 22.38 14.31 11.92
N ARG A 106 22.73 13.32 11.11
CA ARG A 106 22.29 13.21 9.73
C ARG A 106 21.57 11.90 9.49
N LEU A 107 20.40 11.98 8.88
CA LEU A 107 19.63 10.83 8.42
C LEU A 107 19.43 10.93 6.92
N SER A 108 19.81 9.89 6.17
CA SER A 108 19.46 9.76 4.77
C SER A 108 18.55 8.57 4.56
N GLY A 109 17.60 8.73 3.64
CA GLY A 109 16.70 7.69 3.18
C GLY A 109 16.80 7.53 1.67
N ALA A 110 16.94 6.31 1.18
CA ALA A 110 17.01 6.01 -0.24
C ALA A 110 15.94 4.97 -0.62
N CYS A 111 15.18 5.23 -1.68
CA CYS A 111 14.21 4.28 -2.22
C CYS A 111 14.27 4.21 -3.74
N ALA A 112 13.95 3.04 -4.29
CA ALA A 112 13.81 2.84 -5.72
C ALA A 112 12.51 3.48 -6.23
N VAL A 113 12.62 4.25 -7.30
CA VAL A 113 11.48 4.86 -8.01
C VAL A 113 11.56 4.53 -9.50
N PRO A 114 10.46 4.63 -10.26
CA PRO A 114 10.53 4.49 -11.71
C PRO A 114 11.57 5.46 -12.30
N GLY A 115 12.60 4.91 -12.93
CA GLY A 115 13.68 5.69 -13.55
C GLY A 115 14.92 5.89 -12.68
N GLY A 116 15.00 5.35 -11.45
CA GLY A 116 16.22 5.46 -10.64
C GLY A 116 16.03 5.27 -9.15
N VAL A 117 16.85 5.97 -8.37
CA VAL A 117 16.80 6.00 -6.91
C VAL A 117 16.62 7.44 -6.45
N THR A 118 15.68 7.66 -5.55
CA THR A 118 15.51 8.95 -4.87
C THR A 118 16.21 8.88 -3.51
N ILE A 119 16.98 9.91 -3.20
CA ILE A 119 17.67 10.08 -1.92
C ILE A 119 17.17 11.37 -1.27
N VAL A 120 16.79 11.27 0.00
CA VAL A 120 16.39 12.41 0.83
C VAL A 120 17.30 12.45 2.05
N MET A 121 17.69 13.65 2.47
CA MET A 121 18.53 13.87 3.64
C MET A 121 17.82 14.81 4.62
N ALA A 122 17.95 14.50 5.91
CA ALA A 122 17.54 15.35 7.00
C ALA A 122 18.71 15.56 7.94
N THR A 123 18.80 16.76 8.51
CA THR A 123 19.80 17.14 9.49
C THR A 123 19.08 17.50 10.80
N GLY A 124 19.51 16.92 11.89
CA GLY A 124 19.02 17.20 13.24
C GLY A 124 19.98 18.10 14.04
N ASP A 125 19.73 18.16 15.34
CA ASP A 125 20.55 18.91 16.28
C ASP A 125 21.93 18.25 16.51
N MET A 126 22.81 18.97 17.20
CA MET A 126 24.09 18.44 17.64
C MET A 126 23.83 17.41 18.75
N PRO A 127 24.41 16.20 18.68
CA PRO A 127 24.29 15.25 19.75
C PRO A 127 25.05 15.73 20.99
N GLU A 128 24.48 15.48 22.14
CA GLU A 128 25.11 15.83 23.43
C GLU A 128 25.82 14.62 24.06
N GLU A 129 26.78 14.88 24.94
CA GLU A 129 27.37 13.82 25.74
C GLU A 129 26.35 13.31 26.77
N ALA A 130 26.24 12.02 26.86
CA ALA A 130 25.30 11.37 27.77
C ALA A 130 25.74 11.60 29.23
N ARG A 131 24.85 12.18 30.05
CA ARG A 131 25.09 12.39 31.45
C ARG A 131 24.92 11.14 32.30
N ASN A 132 23.96 10.28 31.94
CA ASN A 132 23.62 9.07 32.69
C ASN A 132 23.74 7.82 31.84
N ARG A 133 23.10 7.83 30.65
CA ARG A 133 23.04 6.68 29.75
C ARG A 133 23.15 7.14 28.30
N ALA A 134 24.16 6.62 27.63
CA ALA A 134 24.28 6.83 26.18
C ALA A 134 23.19 6.05 25.39
N VAL A 135 22.79 6.60 24.27
CA VAL A 135 21.92 5.90 23.34
C VAL A 135 22.69 4.73 22.71
N THR A 136 22.00 3.62 22.47
CA THR A 136 22.57 2.45 21.82
C THR A 136 22.13 2.36 20.34
N GLU A 137 22.95 1.69 19.54
CA GLU A 137 22.59 1.41 18.14
C GLU A 137 21.26 0.66 18.04
N GLU A 138 21.01 -0.29 18.93
CA GLU A 138 19.77 -1.07 18.97
C GLU A 138 18.54 -0.18 19.23
N GLU A 139 18.64 0.77 20.16
CA GLU A 139 17.55 1.73 20.41
C GLU A 139 17.27 2.64 19.21
N LEU A 140 18.33 3.09 18.52
CA LEU A 140 18.20 3.88 17.30
C LEU A 140 17.56 3.04 16.17
N ARG A 141 18.01 1.81 15.99
CA ARG A 141 17.47 0.88 15.02
C ARG A 141 15.98 0.62 15.24
N GLN A 142 15.57 0.37 16.49
CA GLN A 142 14.17 0.19 16.85
C GLN A 142 13.32 1.45 16.59
N ARG A 143 13.87 2.63 16.73
CA ARG A 143 13.19 3.90 16.41
C ARG A 143 13.05 4.08 14.91
N LEU A 144 14.09 3.81 14.14
CA LEU A 144 14.10 3.94 12.67
C LEU A 144 13.16 2.95 11.97
N THR A 145 12.89 1.79 12.55
CA THR A 145 11.89 0.84 12.03
C THR A 145 10.45 1.33 12.16
N LYS A 146 10.20 2.31 13.05
CA LYS A 146 8.84 2.85 13.29
C LYS A 146 8.48 3.89 12.24
N THR A 147 8.05 3.45 11.08
CA THR A 147 7.64 4.33 9.98
C THR A 147 6.21 4.88 10.11
N GLY A 148 5.51 4.54 11.21
CA GLY A 148 4.13 4.98 11.48
C GLY A 148 3.13 4.51 10.43
N GLY A 149 2.08 5.30 10.21
CA GLY A 149 1.05 5.04 9.18
C GLY A 149 1.47 5.43 7.77
N THR A 150 2.78 5.60 7.48
CA THR A 150 3.27 5.96 6.15
C THR A 150 3.28 4.77 5.20
N VAL A 151 3.40 5.05 3.90
CA VAL A 151 3.57 4.02 2.84
C VAL A 151 4.97 3.40 2.81
N PHE A 152 5.88 3.84 3.68
CA PHE A 152 7.26 3.38 3.71
C PHE A 152 7.49 2.30 4.78
N ALA A 153 8.48 1.45 4.54
CA ALA A 153 9.03 0.53 5.53
C ALA A 153 10.55 0.58 5.48
N ALA A 154 11.20 0.63 6.65
CA ALA A 154 12.65 0.52 6.70
C ALA A 154 13.06 -0.89 6.25
N ASP A 155 14.02 -0.96 5.31
CA ASP A 155 14.59 -2.20 4.78
C ASP A 155 15.99 -2.42 5.34
N GLN A 156 17.00 -1.75 4.80
CA GLN A 156 18.35 -1.77 5.35
C GLN A 156 18.56 -0.53 6.22
N ILE A 157 19.15 -0.72 7.41
CA ILE A 157 19.46 0.36 8.33
C ILE A 157 20.94 0.29 8.69
N GLU A 158 21.68 1.31 8.27
CA GLU A 158 23.08 1.53 8.64
C GLU A 158 23.14 2.63 9.68
N ILE A 159 23.90 2.40 10.77
CA ILE A 159 24.06 3.36 11.86
C ILE A 159 25.55 3.55 12.14
N GLU A 160 25.98 4.79 12.10
CA GLU A 160 27.29 5.24 12.56
C GLU A 160 27.08 6.05 13.83
N LEU A 161 27.49 5.51 14.96
CA LEU A 161 27.29 6.12 16.28
C LEU A 161 28.60 6.20 17.06
N ASP A 162 29.02 7.40 17.42
CA ASP A 162 30.12 7.58 18.37
C ASP A 162 29.62 7.23 19.79
N GLU A 163 30.49 6.57 20.55
CA GLU A 163 30.18 6.18 21.94
C GLU A 163 29.95 7.37 22.84
N GLY A 164 29.06 7.21 23.82
CA GLY A 164 28.83 8.19 24.88
C GLY A 164 27.90 9.34 24.51
N LEU A 165 27.22 9.29 23.36
CA LEU A 165 26.26 10.33 22.92
C LEU A 165 24.80 10.00 23.28
N MET A 166 23.97 11.05 23.34
CA MET A 166 22.52 10.96 23.52
C MET A 166 21.79 11.94 22.61
#